data_06a8327655d52cf94de7fb33d2aafd59
#
_entry.id   06a8327655d52cf94de7fb33d2aafd59
#
_cell.length_a   1.000
_cell.length_b   1.000
_cell.length_c   1.000
_cell.angle_alpha   90.00
_cell.angle_beta   90.00
_cell.angle_gamma   90.00
#
_symmetry.space_group_name_H-M   'P 1'
#
loop_
_entity.id
_entity.type
_entity.pdbx_description
1 polymer ?
#
loop_
_entity_poly.entity_id
_entity_poly.type
_entity_poly.pdbx_seq_one_letter_code
_entity_poly.pdbx_strand_id
1 'polypeptide(L)'
;MAQLLSPSPFAMEQIFNSISLGLIVLDAQQTVHLWNGWVERHTGIPAKQVIGKHISEAFEELPSRAILNAITNTLSYGLPVVLSNALHRSPLPLFQRNEQDDGKSRIDQSITITPITAEYGERHCLIQISDSTTSIKREKILRTHSEALKREATTDSLTGIYNRRFFDEHYKMALGHAVRHSVPMSVFMVDIDYFKEYNDSYGHVAGDKALIQVAAALRKQLMRATDVLARFGGEEFILMLPNMAPDSAMLFAEKLRLAVWDLNIPHINSRISQRISVSIGFSNFYKHPDLDANSLLKCADAALYEAKKTGRNQSQYLSLQHFNMQTTAPAGTLHKSVSN
;
A
#
# COMPACT_ATOMS: atom_id res chain seq x y z
N MET A 1 -36.57 47.36 -2.99
CA MET A 1 -35.41 47.56 -2.10
C MET A 1 -35.76 46.98 -0.74
N ALA A 2 -35.31 45.76 -0.45
CA ALA A 2 -35.45 45.16 0.88
C ALA A 2 -34.40 45.85 1.78
N GLN A 3 -34.82 46.59 2.78
CA GLN A 3 -33.96 47.03 3.86
C GLN A 3 -33.45 45.80 4.59
N LEU A 4 -32.18 45.46 4.38
CA LEU A 4 -31.46 44.54 5.25
C LEU A 4 -31.44 45.19 6.65
N LEU A 5 -32.32 44.72 7.54
CA LEU A 5 -32.29 45.04 8.95
C LEU A 5 -30.90 44.55 9.46
N SER A 6 -30.07 45.51 9.89
CA SER A 6 -28.83 45.18 10.59
C SER A 6 -29.21 44.32 11.82
N PRO A 7 -28.66 43.12 11.99
CA PRO A 7 -28.99 42.29 13.15
C PRO A 7 -28.63 43.04 14.43
N SER A 8 -29.45 42.88 15.48
CA SER A 8 -29.15 43.48 16.77
C SER A 8 -27.80 42.93 17.30
N PRO A 9 -27.02 43.71 18.08
CA PRO A 9 -25.76 43.23 18.67
C PRO A 9 -25.89 41.89 19.41
N PHE A 10 -27.02 41.65 20.07
CA PHE A 10 -27.34 40.42 20.76
C PHE A 10 -27.48 39.22 19.77
N ALA A 11 -28.11 39.43 18.61
CA ALA A 11 -28.23 38.37 17.60
C ALA A 11 -26.88 38.00 16.97
N MET A 12 -26.00 39.00 16.77
CA MET A 12 -24.64 38.77 16.26
C MET A 12 -23.79 37.94 17.23
N GLU A 13 -23.78 38.25 18.50
CA GLU A 13 -23.04 37.50 19.52
C GLU A 13 -23.52 36.05 19.62
N GLN A 14 -24.84 35.82 19.58
CA GLN A 14 -25.38 34.48 19.55
C GLN A 14 -24.95 33.69 18.30
N ILE A 15 -24.94 34.33 17.12
CA ILE A 15 -24.47 33.69 15.89
C ILE A 15 -22.99 33.27 16.03
N PHE A 16 -22.11 34.17 16.45
CA PHE A 16 -20.69 33.87 16.62
C PHE A 16 -20.41 32.72 17.60
N ASN A 17 -21.21 32.67 18.68
CA ASN A 17 -21.05 31.61 19.69
C ASN A 17 -21.66 30.25 19.28
N SER A 18 -22.60 30.24 18.32
CA SER A 18 -23.23 29.02 17.78
C SER A 18 -22.43 28.36 16.67
N ILE A 19 -21.48 29.06 16.07
CA ILE A 19 -20.63 28.50 14.99
C ILE A 19 -19.72 27.44 15.54
N SER A 20 -19.65 26.27 14.84
CA SER A 20 -18.79 25.13 15.19
C SER A 20 -17.32 25.32 14.73
N LEU A 21 -16.85 26.56 14.71
CA LEU A 21 -15.48 26.96 14.39
C LEU A 21 -14.96 27.90 15.46
N GLY A 22 -13.69 27.82 15.77
CA GLY A 22 -12.99 28.83 16.56
C GLY A 22 -12.77 30.09 15.74
N LEU A 23 -13.20 31.21 16.29
CA LEU A 23 -13.03 32.55 15.69
C LEU A 23 -12.26 33.45 16.63
N ILE A 24 -11.13 33.98 16.15
CA ILE A 24 -10.33 34.98 16.84
C ILE A 24 -10.09 36.14 15.87
N VAL A 25 -10.29 37.35 16.29
CA VAL A 25 -9.94 38.55 15.52
C VAL A 25 -8.84 39.29 16.24
N LEU A 26 -7.80 39.68 15.49
CA LEU A 26 -6.66 40.45 15.99
C LEU A 26 -6.51 41.71 15.18
N ASP A 27 -6.10 42.81 15.86
CA ASP A 27 -5.68 44.05 15.22
C ASP A 27 -4.23 43.99 14.68
N ALA A 28 -3.75 45.14 14.18
CA ALA A 28 -2.39 45.28 13.64
C ALA A 28 -1.29 45.06 14.71
N GLN A 29 -1.61 45.25 15.96
CA GLN A 29 -0.73 45.04 17.12
C GLN A 29 -0.86 43.62 17.69
N GLN A 30 -1.62 42.74 17.01
CA GLN A 30 -1.93 41.37 17.44
C GLN A 30 -2.71 41.30 18.76
N THR A 31 -3.48 42.33 19.07
CA THR A 31 -4.38 42.40 20.23
C THR A 31 -5.69 41.68 19.91
N VAL A 32 -6.21 40.90 20.85
CA VAL A 32 -7.45 40.14 20.69
C VAL A 32 -8.67 41.05 20.79
N HIS A 33 -9.46 41.13 19.72
CA HIS A 33 -10.73 41.86 19.66
C HIS A 33 -11.95 40.96 19.69
N LEU A 34 -11.81 39.70 19.24
CA LEU A 34 -12.88 38.71 19.26
C LEU A 34 -12.31 37.34 19.66
N TRP A 35 -13.06 36.65 20.52
CA TRP A 35 -12.78 35.34 21.02
C TRP A 35 -14.13 34.65 21.26
N ASN A 36 -14.55 33.74 20.35
CA ASN A 36 -15.89 33.17 20.43
C ASN A 36 -16.00 32.00 21.42
N GLY A 37 -17.23 31.65 21.75
CA GLY A 37 -17.52 30.56 22.70
C GLY A 37 -16.97 29.18 22.30
N TRP A 38 -16.68 28.93 21.02
CA TRP A 38 -15.98 27.72 20.61
C TRP A 38 -14.55 27.71 21.14
N VAL A 39 -13.82 28.81 21.01
CA VAL A 39 -12.44 28.93 21.52
C VAL A 39 -12.42 28.86 23.05
N GLU A 40 -13.37 29.51 23.72
CA GLU A 40 -13.52 29.40 25.19
C GLU A 40 -13.65 27.93 25.64
N ARG A 41 -14.51 27.15 24.99
CA ARG A 41 -14.71 25.73 25.33
C ARG A 41 -13.46 24.90 25.16
N HIS A 42 -12.65 25.18 24.14
CA HIS A 42 -11.46 24.39 23.84
C HIS A 42 -10.19 24.83 24.56
N THR A 43 -10.17 26.07 25.07
CA THR A 43 -9.08 26.58 25.92
C THR A 43 -9.39 26.50 27.40
N GLY A 44 -10.67 26.64 27.76
CA GLY A 44 -11.12 26.89 29.13
C GLY A 44 -10.94 28.32 29.57
N ILE A 45 -10.56 29.24 28.66
CA ILE A 45 -10.27 30.63 28.95
C ILE A 45 -11.43 31.52 28.46
N PRO A 46 -12.16 32.22 29.34
CA PRO A 46 -13.25 33.10 28.95
C PRO A 46 -12.76 34.31 28.13
N ALA A 47 -13.55 34.77 27.14
CA ALA A 47 -13.23 35.94 26.30
C ALA A 47 -12.88 37.21 27.11
N LYS A 48 -13.58 37.44 28.19
CA LYS A 48 -13.34 38.59 29.09
C LYS A 48 -11.93 38.66 29.68
N GLN A 49 -11.20 37.54 29.72
CA GLN A 49 -9.83 37.49 30.23
C GLN A 49 -8.77 37.78 29.16
N VAL A 50 -9.12 37.67 27.88
CA VAL A 50 -8.16 37.75 26.75
C VAL A 50 -8.40 38.92 25.84
N ILE A 51 -9.61 39.41 25.73
CA ILE A 51 -9.90 40.65 24.96
C ILE A 51 -9.06 41.78 25.48
N GLY A 52 -8.38 42.51 24.57
CA GLY A 52 -7.43 43.59 24.87
C GLY A 52 -6.02 43.11 25.19
N LYS A 53 -5.74 41.82 25.27
CA LYS A 53 -4.37 41.26 25.45
C LYS A 53 -3.74 40.92 24.11
N HIS A 54 -2.43 40.85 24.07
CA HIS A 54 -1.69 40.34 22.93
C HIS A 54 -1.89 38.84 22.82
N ILE A 55 -1.98 38.29 21.58
CA ILE A 55 -2.27 36.87 21.33
C ILE A 55 -1.31 35.89 22.01
N SER A 56 -0.03 36.26 22.19
CA SER A 56 0.94 35.44 22.91
C SER A 56 0.66 35.29 24.40
N GLU A 57 -0.13 36.21 24.98
CA GLU A 57 -0.52 36.24 26.40
C GLU A 57 -1.91 35.64 26.63
N ALA A 58 -2.62 35.35 25.54
CA ALA A 58 -3.99 34.85 25.57
C ALA A 58 -4.10 33.36 25.97
N PHE A 59 -3.03 32.63 25.91
CA PHE A 59 -3.00 31.18 26.22
C PHE A 59 -2.07 30.90 27.39
N GLU A 60 -2.36 29.83 28.15
CA GLU A 60 -1.48 29.31 29.20
C GLU A 60 -0.14 28.79 28.65
N GLU A 61 -0.19 28.15 27.48
CA GLU A 61 1.00 27.69 26.73
C GLU A 61 1.20 28.59 25.52
N LEU A 62 2.45 28.92 25.21
CA LEU A 62 2.77 29.73 24.02
C LEU A 62 2.30 29.05 22.73
N PRO A 63 1.58 29.81 21.86
CA PRO A 63 1.29 29.32 20.51
C PRO A 63 2.56 28.96 19.74
N SER A 64 2.45 28.04 18.78
CA SER A 64 3.60 27.63 17.97
C SER A 64 4.17 28.83 17.17
N ARG A 65 5.48 28.82 16.89
CA ARG A 65 6.10 29.85 16.03
C ARG A 65 5.45 29.93 14.64
N ALA A 66 4.94 28.80 14.13
CA ALA A 66 4.31 28.76 12.82
C ALA A 66 3.07 29.65 12.76
N ILE A 67 2.20 29.61 13.79
CA ILE A 67 0.99 30.46 13.79
C ILE A 67 1.34 31.93 14.06
N LEU A 68 2.28 32.23 14.94
CA LEU A 68 2.70 33.60 15.20
C LEU A 68 3.29 34.26 13.94
N ASN A 69 4.11 33.53 13.18
CA ASN A 69 4.64 34.00 11.90
C ASN A 69 3.53 34.16 10.86
N ALA A 70 2.56 33.24 10.80
CA ALA A 70 1.43 33.32 9.89
C ALA A 70 0.55 34.54 10.18
N ILE A 71 0.28 34.86 11.45
CA ILE A 71 -0.44 36.06 11.87
C ILE A 71 0.34 37.30 11.42
N THR A 72 1.62 37.39 11.75
CA THR A 72 2.48 38.52 11.37
C THR A 72 2.50 38.73 9.85
N ASN A 73 2.65 37.67 9.07
CA ASN A 73 2.64 37.73 7.61
C ASN A 73 1.31 38.20 7.05
N THR A 74 0.18 37.73 7.59
CA THR A 74 -1.15 38.15 7.15
C THR A 74 -1.39 39.62 7.45
N LEU A 75 -1.01 40.09 8.62
CA LEU A 75 -1.14 41.50 9.01
C LEU A 75 -0.22 42.41 8.19
N SER A 76 1.04 42.00 7.95
CA SER A 76 2.02 42.80 7.21
C SER A 76 1.74 42.85 5.71
N TYR A 77 1.48 41.71 5.08
CA TYR A 77 1.39 41.60 3.62
C TYR A 77 -0.07 41.58 3.10
N GLY A 78 -1.06 41.38 3.95
CA GLY A 78 -2.47 41.28 3.55
C GLY A 78 -2.79 40.01 2.73
N LEU A 79 -2.03 38.95 2.89
CA LEU A 79 -2.25 37.69 2.21
C LEU A 79 -2.83 36.66 3.17
N PRO A 80 -3.82 35.86 2.74
CA PRO A 80 -4.34 34.77 3.57
C PRO A 80 -3.31 33.65 3.73
N VAL A 81 -3.31 33.01 4.90
CA VAL A 81 -2.43 31.88 5.23
C VAL A 81 -3.26 30.71 5.70
N VAL A 82 -2.93 29.49 5.25
CA VAL A 82 -3.55 28.26 5.71
C VAL A 82 -2.48 27.38 6.39
N LEU A 83 -2.74 27.02 7.63
CA LEU A 83 -1.94 26.05 8.39
C LEU A 83 -2.69 24.73 8.41
N SER A 84 -2.23 23.79 7.56
CA SER A 84 -2.82 22.45 7.50
C SER A 84 -2.32 21.59 8.65
N ASN A 85 -3.16 20.67 9.13
CA ASN A 85 -2.80 19.70 10.15
C ASN A 85 -1.60 18.83 9.73
N ALA A 86 -1.48 18.47 8.45
CA ALA A 86 -0.39 17.64 7.93
C ALA A 86 1.01 18.18 8.24
N LEU A 87 1.17 19.52 8.25
CA LEU A 87 2.45 20.18 8.48
C LEU A 87 2.61 20.69 9.92
N HIS A 88 1.52 21.10 10.56
CA HIS A 88 1.57 21.88 11.80
C HIS A 88 0.83 21.24 12.98
N ARG A 89 0.15 20.10 12.78
CA ARG A 89 -0.64 19.35 13.77
C ARG A 89 -1.56 20.23 14.65
N SER A 90 -1.04 20.73 15.77
CA SER A 90 -1.81 21.50 16.78
C SER A 90 -1.10 22.81 17.11
N PRO A 91 -1.17 23.82 16.22
CA PRO A 91 -0.42 25.10 16.39
C PRO A 91 -0.87 25.93 17.59
N LEU A 92 -2.13 25.79 18.02
CA LEU A 92 -2.68 26.43 19.21
C LEU A 92 -2.92 25.42 20.34
N PRO A 93 -2.83 25.81 21.61
CA PRO A 93 -3.11 24.94 22.76
C PRO A 93 -4.62 24.80 22.99
N LEU A 94 -5.28 24.03 22.12
CA LEU A 94 -6.71 23.75 22.15
C LEU A 94 -6.95 22.28 22.50
N PHE A 95 -7.88 22.03 23.41
CA PHE A 95 -8.09 20.70 23.99
C PHE A 95 -9.54 20.27 23.86
N GLN A 96 -9.74 18.97 23.69
CA GLN A 96 -11.04 18.35 23.84
C GLN A 96 -11.19 17.87 25.30
N ARG A 97 -12.28 18.23 25.95
CA ARG A 97 -12.64 17.64 27.25
C ARG A 97 -13.27 16.26 27.00
N ASN A 98 -12.61 15.21 27.41
CA ASN A 98 -13.24 13.89 27.50
C ASN A 98 -13.92 13.78 28.87
N GLU A 99 -15.23 13.59 28.88
CA GLU A 99 -16.00 13.37 30.11
C GLU A 99 -15.64 12.04 30.81
N GLN A 100 -14.90 11.13 30.15
CA GLN A 100 -14.55 9.78 30.63
C GLN A 100 -13.09 9.62 31.07
N ASP A 101 -12.24 10.60 30.82
CA ASP A 101 -10.81 10.51 31.15
C ASP A 101 -10.35 11.87 31.67
N ASP A 102 -9.71 11.93 32.83
CA ASP A 102 -9.22 13.15 33.49
C ASP A 102 -8.12 13.88 32.67
N GLY A 103 -7.90 13.43 31.42
CA GLY A 103 -6.87 13.91 30.48
C GLY A 103 -7.41 14.88 29.44
N LYS A 104 -6.86 16.11 29.41
CA LYS A 104 -7.00 17.05 28.30
C LYS A 104 -6.22 16.51 27.09
N SER A 105 -6.89 16.08 26.01
CA SER A 105 -6.21 15.74 24.75
C SER A 105 -6.23 16.93 23.80
N ARG A 106 -5.08 17.25 23.19
CA ARG A 106 -5.00 18.28 22.14
C ARG A 106 -5.78 17.87 20.91
N ILE A 107 -6.52 18.80 20.31
CA ILE A 107 -7.22 18.59 19.05
C ILE A 107 -6.27 18.79 17.87
N ASP A 108 -6.49 18.05 16.80
CA ASP A 108 -5.89 18.31 15.49
C ASP A 108 -6.60 19.49 14.83
N GLN A 109 -5.83 20.48 14.36
CA GLN A 109 -6.36 21.76 13.92
C GLN A 109 -6.09 22.02 12.44
N SER A 110 -7.07 22.57 11.75
CA SER A 110 -6.88 23.27 10.48
C SER A 110 -7.20 24.75 10.71
N ILE A 111 -6.24 25.61 10.40
CA ILE A 111 -6.36 27.05 10.69
C ILE A 111 -6.24 27.83 9.38
N THR A 112 -7.19 28.75 9.18
CA THR A 112 -7.12 29.72 8.09
C THR A 112 -7.06 31.10 8.71
N ILE A 113 -6.08 31.91 8.29
CA ILE A 113 -5.91 33.30 8.71
C ILE A 113 -6.18 34.20 7.52
N THR A 114 -7.19 35.04 7.61
CA THR A 114 -7.64 35.89 6.50
C THR A 114 -7.49 37.35 6.92
N PRO A 115 -6.90 38.22 6.09
CA PRO A 115 -6.89 39.66 6.36
C PRO A 115 -8.32 40.22 6.24
N ILE A 116 -8.70 41.08 7.17
CA ILE A 116 -9.95 41.82 7.15
C ILE A 116 -9.65 43.32 7.36
N THR A 117 -10.51 44.16 6.85
CA THR A 117 -10.41 45.62 7.03
C THR A 117 -11.42 46.07 8.08
N ALA A 118 -10.96 46.70 9.12
CA ALA A 118 -11.82 47.34 10.13
C ALA A 118 -12.30 48.73 9.71
N GLU A 119 -13.08 49.36 10.56
CA GLU A 119 -13.46 50.75 10.37
C GLU A 119 -12.21 51.61 10.25
N TYR A 120 -12.25 52.63 9.41
CA TYR A 120 -11.12 53.56 9.11
C TYR A 120 -9.93 52.93 8.32
N GLY A 121 -10.09 51.71 7.73
CA GLY A 121 -9.09 51.13 6.84
C GLY A 121 -7.95 50.40 7.54
N GLU A 122 -8.01 50.21 8.84
CA GLU A 122 -7.02 49.46 9.60
C GLU A 122 -7.08 47.95 9.26
N ARG A 123 -5.91 47.33 9.11
CA ARG A 123 -5.82 45.93 8.82
C ARG A 123 -5.91 45.12 10.09
N HIS A 124 -6.86 44.19 10.11
CA HIS A 124 -7.03 43.14 11.11
C HIS A 124 -6.87 41.77 10.47
N CYS A 125 -6.85 40.72 11.25
CA CYS A 125 -6.95 39.37 10.72
C CYS A 125 -8.00 38.53 11.47
N LEU A 126 -8.71 37.71 10.72
CA LEU A 126 -9.62 36.71 11.24
C LEU A 126 -8.91 35.36 11.22
N ILE A 127 -8.78 34.70 12.36
CA ILE A 127 -8.29 33.36 12.53
C ILE A 127 -9.51 32.44 12.66
N GLN A 128 -9.65 31.53 11.71
CA GLN A 128 -10.67 30.49 11.71
C GLN A 128 -10.01 29.16 12.04
N ILE A 129 -10.54 28.48 13.04
CA ILE A 129 -9.98 27.20 13.55
C ILE A 129 -11.05 26.13 13.44
N SER A 130 -10.75 25.03 12.77
CA SER A 130 -11.59 23.84 12.74
C SER A 130 -10.93 22.66 13.45
N ASP A 131 -11.72 21.91 14.23
CA ASP A 131 -11.29 20.63 14.77
C ASP A 131 -11.34 19.56 13.68
N SER A 132 -10.19 19.08 13.27
CA SER A 132 -10.03 18.03 12.25
C SER A 132 -9.75 16.64 12.86
N THR A 133 -9.75 16.51 14.19
CA THR A 133 -9.39 15.29 14.92
C THR A 133 -10.21 14.07 14.46
N THR A 134 -11.53 14.21 14.37
CA THR A 134 -12.43 13.14 13.95
C THR A 134 -12.22 12.76 12.49
N SER A 135 -12.02 13.75 11.61
CA SER A 135 -11.78 13.52 10.17
C SER A 135 -10.49 12.78 9.93
N ILE A 136 -9.41 13.16 10.63
CA ILE A 136 -8.10 12.51 10.52
C ILE A 136 -8.15 11.08 11.07
N LYS A 137 -8.81 10.86 12.20
CA LYS A 137 -9.02 9.51 12.75
C LYS A 137 -9.77 8.62 11.76
N ARG A 138 -10.84 9.11 11.15
CA ARG A 138 -11.61 8.39 10.13
C ARG A 138 -10.76 8.07 8.88
N GLU A 139 -10.03 9.04 8.37
CA GLU A 139 -9.14 8.85 7.22
C GLU A 139 -8.09 7.78 7.49
N LYS A 140 -7.46 7.80 8.67
CA LYS A 140 -6.49 6.78 9.09
C LYS A 140 -7.11 5.38 9.16
N ILE A 141 -8.30 5.25 9.74
CA ILE A 141 -9.03 3.99 9.81
C ILE A 141 -9.37 3.48 8.39
N LEU A 142 -9.93 4.34 7.53
CA LEU A 142 -10.27 3.99 6.16
C LEU A 142 -9.05 3.55 5.35
N ARG A 143 -7.93 4.26 5.50
CA ARG A 143 -6.66 3.90 4.86
C ARG A 143 -6.16 2.54 5.33
N THR A 144 -6.15 2.30 6.65
CA THR A 144 -5.73 1.00 7.21
C THR A 144 -6.62 -0.14 6.72
N HIS A 145 -7.95 0.06 6.70
CA HIS A 145 -8.90 -0.92 6.17
C HIS A 145 -8.69 -1.17 4.67
N SER A 146 -8.48 -0.12 3.89
CA SER A 146 -8.21 -0.25 2.44
C SER A 146 -6.92 -1.03 2.18
N GLU A 147 -5.86 -0.76 2.93
CA GLU A 147 -4.58 -1.48 2.83
C GLU A 147 -4.74 -2.96 3.24
N ALA A 148 -5.52 -3.25 4.29
CA ALA A 148 -5.83 -4.62 4.73
C ALA A 148 -6.63 -5.39 3.67
N LEU A 149 -7.71 -4.80 3.14
CA LEU A 149 -8.51 -5.39 2.06
C LEU A 149 -7.69 -5.63 0.79
N LYS A 150 -6.83 -4.69 0.42
CA LYS A 150 -5.93 -4.86 -0.72
C LYS A 150 -4.96 -6.02 -0.50
N ARG A 151 -4.40 -6.14 0.70
CA ARG A 151 -3.50 -7.26 1.05
C ARG A 151 -4.24 -8.59 1.00
N GLU A 152 -5.44 -8.69 1.58
CA GLU A 152 -6.27 -9.90 1.55
C GLU A 152 -6.64 -10.31 0.11
N ALA A 153 -6.97 -9.34 -0.75
CA ALA A 153 -7.30 -9.61 -2.15
C ALA A 153 -6.09 -10.05 -3.00
N THR A 154 -4.86 -9.68 -2.62
CA THR A 154 -3.67 -9.84 -3.48
C THR A 154 -2.64 -10.82 -2.96
N THR A 155 -2.68 -11.20 -1.67
CA THR A 155 -1.67 -12.10 -1.08
C THR A 155 -2.27 -13.42 -0.61
N ASP A 156 -1.43 -14.45 -0.57
CA ASP A 156 -1.74 -15.74 0.07
C ASP A 156 -1.62 -15.58 1.60
N SER A 157 -2.65 -15.98 2.32
CA SER A 157 -2.75 -15.77 3.78
C SER A 157 -1.72 -16.54 4.59
N LEU A 158 -1.24 -17.69 4.08
CA LEU A 158 -0.25 -18.52 4.77
C LEU A 158 1.17 -17.99 4.55
N THR A 159 1.54 -17.74 3.30
CA THR A 159 2.93 -17.45 2.93
C THR A 159 3.26 -15.95 2.83
N GLY A 160 2.24 -15.10 2.72
CA GLY A 160 2.39 -13.64 2.59
C GLY A 160 2.97 -13.17 1.25
N ILE A 161 3.25 -14.08 0.30
CA ILE A 161 3.55 -13.72 -1.09
C ILE A 161 2.26 -13.46 -1.86
N TYR A 162 2.32 -13.07 -3.13
CA TYR A 162 1.12 -12.89 -3.91
C TYR A 162 0.32 -14.18 -4.07
N ASN A 163 -1.00 -14.06 -4.23
CA ASN A 163 -1.89 -15.17 -4.55
C ASN A 163 -2.00 -15.35 -6.08
N ARG A 164 -2.61 -16.47 -6.50
CA ARG A 164 -2.85 -16.79 -7.90
C ARG A 164 -3.60 -15.70 -8.64
N ARG A 165 -4.62 -15.09 -8.02
CA ARG A 165 -5.43 -14.03 -8.64
C ARG A 165 -4.58 -12.83 -9.03
N PHE A 166 -3.73 -12.37 -8.13
CA PHE A 166 -2.80 -11.28 -8.41
C PHE A 166 -1.86 -11.63 -9.56
N PHE A 167 -1.34 -12.86 -9.57
CA PHE A 167 -0.48 -13.33 -10.65
C PHE A 167 -1.20 -13.28 -11.99
N ASP A 168 -2.42 -13.85 -12.09
CA ASP A 168 -3.18 -13.94 -13.35
C ASP A 168 -3.47 -12.54 -13.94
N GLU A 169 -3.79 -11.57 -13.09
CA GLU A 169 -4.02 -10.18 -13.51
C GLU A 169 -2.73 -9.51 -14.03
N HIS A 170 -1.64 -9.64 -13.29
CA HIS A 170 -0.37 -9.01 -13.64
C HIS A 170 0.35 -9.69 -14.81
N TYR A 171 0.19 -11.00 -14.93
CA TYR A 171 0.75 -11.77 -16.04
C TYR A 171 0.23 -11.29 -17.40
N LYS A 172 -1.08 -11.08 -17.53
CA LYS A 172 -1.68 -10.56 -18.77
C LYS A 172 -1.12 -9.19 -19.17
N MET A 173 -0.95 -8.31 -18.18
CA MET A 173 -0.37 -6.98 -18.41
C MET A 173 1.11 -7.05 -18.82
N ALA A 174 1.91 -7.86 -18.10
CA ALA A 174 3.33 -8.00 -18.36
C ALA A 174 3.61 -8.67 -19.71
N LEU A 175 2.85 -9.69 -20.07
CA LEU A 175 2.96 -10.34 -21.37
C LEU A 175 2.55 -9.38 -22.51
N GLY A 176 1.45 -8.64 -22.35
CA GLY A 176 1.06 -7.63 -23.33
C GLY A 176 2.10 -6.52 -23.50
N HIS A 177 2.81 -6.15 -22.44
CA HIS A 177 3.95 -5.24 -22.52
C HIS A 177 5.13 -5.89 -23.26
N ALA A 178 5.48 -7.13 -22.91
CA ALA A 178 6.59 -7.85 -23.53
C ALA A 178 6.37 -8.04 -25.04
N VAL A 179 5.16 -8.36 -25.48
CA VAL A 179 4.79 -8.50 -26.90
C VAL A 179 4.94 -7.16 -27.62
N ARG A 180 4.35 -6.08 -27.10
CA ARG A 180 4.38 -4.76 -27.74
C ARG A 180 5.80 -4.19 -27.88
N HIS A 181 6.64 -4.39 -26.89
CA HIS A 181 7.99 -3.80 -26.86
C HIS A 181 9.08 -4.80 -27.28
N SER A 182 8.71 -6.03 -27.68
CA SER A 182 9.65 -7.09 -28.08
C SER A 182 10.73 -7.34 -27.02
N VAL A 183 10.38 -7.24 -25.73
CA VAL A 183 11.27 -7.51 -24.61
C VAL A 183 11.07 -8.93 -24.07
N PRO A 184 12.13 -9.60 -23.57
CA PRO A 184 11.99 -10.96 -23.05
C PRO A 184 11.21 -11.00 -21.75
N MET A 185 10.53 -12.12 -21.49
CA MET A 185 9.87 -12.42 -20.22
C MET A 185 10.00 -13.90 -19.92
N SER A 186 10.32 -14.24 -18.67
CA SER A 186 10.46 -15.62 -18.20
C SER A 186 9.39 -15.96 -17.18
N VAL A 187 8.88 -17.20 -17.24
CA VAL A 187 7.94 -17.75 -16.27
C VAL A 187 8.48 -19.06 -15.73
N PHE A 188 8.35 -19.25 -14.42
CA PHE A 188 8.81 -20.43 -13.68
C PHE A 188 7.66 -21.02 -12.89
N MET A 189 7.42 -22.31 -13.07
CA MET A 189 6.54 -23.11 -12.21
C MET A 189 7.45 -23.91 -11.25
N VAL A 190 7.17 -23.83 -9.96
CA VAL A 190 7.97 -24.47 -8.90
C VAL A 190 7.04 -25.30 -8.04
N ASP A 191 7.44 -26.53 -7.75
CA ASP A 191 6.65 -27.44 -6.93
C ASP A 191 7.57 -28.16 -5.92
N ILE A 192 7.07 -28.30 -4.68
CA ILE A 192 7.83 -28.99 -3.63
C ILE A 192 7.73 -30.49 -3.82
N ASP A 193 8.88 -31.13 -4.00
CA ASP A 193 8.96 -32.55 -4.23
C ASP A 193 8.46 -33.37 -3.03
N TYR A 194 7.57 -34.32 -3.28
CA TYR A 194 7.00 -35.22 -2.27
C TYR A 194 6.37 -34.51 -1.07
N PHE A 195 5.72 -33.37 -1.30
CA PHE A 195 5.14 -32.56 -0.22
C PHE A 195 3.98 -33.27 0.50
N LYS A 196 3.23 -34.11 -0.20
CA LYS A 196 2.20 -34.93 0.43
C LYS A 196 2.82 -35.92 1.46
N GLU A 197 3.87 -36.62 1.07
CA GLU A 197 4.60 -37.54 1.95
C GLU A 197 5.27 -36.82 3.12
N TYR A 198 5.65 -35.56 2.92
CA TYR A 198 6.12 -34.68 4.00
C TYR A 198 5.00 -34.42 5.02
N ASN A 199 3.81 -34.00 4.56
CA ASN A 199 2.66 -33.76 5.41
C ASN A 199 2.21 -35.03 6.15
N ASP A 200 2.21 -36.17 5.46
CA ASP A 200 1.86 -37.49 6.05
C ASP A 200 2.84 -37.89 7.17
N SER A 201 4.10 -37.46 7.09
CA SER A 201 5.16 -37.80 8.06
C SER A 201 5.25 -36.82 9.23
N TYR A 202 5.11 -35.51 8.97
CA TYR A 202 5.38 -34.45 9.95
C TYR A 202 4.13 -33.66 10.37
N GLY A 203 2.99 -33.92 9.72
CA GLY A 203 1.72 -33.23 9.93
C GLY A 203 1.61 -31.88 9.19
N HIS A 204 0.37 -31.41 8.99
CA HIS A 204 0.07 -30.20 8.23
C HIS A 204 0.70 -28.92 8.81
N VAL A 205 0.85 -28.84 10.15
CA VAL A 205 1.48 -27.68 10.80
C VAL A 205 2.96 -27.54 10.41
N ALA A 206 3.66 -28.68 10.25
CA ALA A 206 5.03 -28.69 9.76
C ALA A 206 5.08 -28.35 8.26
N GLY A 207 4.11 -28.84 7.47
CA GLY A 207 3.95 -28.47 6.08
C GLY A 207 3.73 -26.98 5.87
N ASP A 208 2.87 -26.35 6.65
CA ASP A 208 2.63 -24.91 6.61
C ASP A 208 3.92 -24.11 6.90
N LYS A 209 4.70 -24.55 7.89
CA LYS A 209 6.00 -23.91 8.19
C LYS A 209 7.00 -24.09 7.04
N ALA A 210 7.01 -25.25 6.40
CA ALA A 210 7.86 -25.51 5.23
C ALA A 210 7.46 -24.62 4.05
N LEU A 211 6.17 -24.47 3.75
CA LEU A 211 5.65 -23.57 2.73
C LEU A 211 6.08 -22.12 2.97
N ILE A 212 5.98 -21.64 4.22
CA ILE A 212 6.42 -20.29 4.58
C ILE A 212 7.92 -20.11 4.34
N GLN A 213 8.74 -21.07 4.75
CA GLN A 213 10.19 -21.00 4.59
C GLN A 213 10.60 -21.05 3.10
N VAL A 214 9.99 -21.93 2.31
CA VAL A 214 10.21 -22.03 0.86
C VAL A 214 9.80 -20.72 0.18
N ALA A 215 8.62 -20.19 0.46
CA ALA A 215 8.17 -18.91 -0.08
C ALA A 215 9.14 -17.77 0.24
N ALA A 216 9.63 -17.71 1.48
CA ALA A 216 10.59 -16.70 1.91
C ALA A 216 11.95 -16.84 1.19
N ALA A 217 12.43 -18.10 1.00
CA ALA A 217 13.67 -18.36 0.28
C ALA A 217 13.58 -17.96 -1.20
N LEU A 218 12.47 -18.31 -1.87
CA LEU A 218 12.21 -17.91 -3.24
C LEU A 218 12.10 -16.37 -3.38
N ARG A 219 11.33 -15.72 -2.49
CA ARG A 219 11.15 -14.25 -2.48
C ARG A 219 12.47 -13.51 -2.34
N LYS A 220 13.40 -14.01 -1.53
CA LYS A 220 14.72 -13.41 -1.31
C LYS A 220 15.58 -13.37 -2.58
N GLN A 221 15.27 -14.19 -3.57
CA GLN A 221 15.99 -14.20 -4.85
C GLN A 221 15.51 -13.11 -5.82
N LEU A 222 14.32 -12.55 -5.61
CA LEU A 222 13.77 -11.50 -6.45
C LEU A 222 14.42 -10.15 -6.14
N MET A 223 14.87 -9.46 -7.17
CA MET A 223 15.66 -8.24 -7.04
C MET A 223 14.92 -6.97 -7.51
N ARG A 224 13.87 -7.14 -8.32
CA ARG A 224 13.19 -6.01 -8.96
C ARG A 224 11.75 -5.90 -8.46
N ALA A 225 11.24 -4.68 -8.38
CA ALA A 225 9.84 -4.43 -8.01
C ALA A 225 8.83 -5.01 -9.04
N THR A 226 9.30 -5.28 -10.26
CA THR A 226 8.50 -5.89 -11.34
C THR A 226 8.47 -7.41 -11.29
N ASP A 227 9.34 -8.03 -10.48
CA ASP A 227 9.38 -9.48 -10.33
C ASP A 227 8.20 -9.92 -9.47
N VAL A 228 7.47 -10.92 -9.92
CA VAL A 228 6.29 -11.44 -9.23
C VAL A 228 6.55 -12.87 -8.79
N LEU A 229 6.29 -13.17 -7.51
CA LEU A 229 6.22 -14.51 -6.94
C LEU A 229 4.85 -14.68 -6.32
N ALA A 230 4.13 -15.74 -6.72
CA ALA A 230 2.83 -16.08 -6.16
C ALA A 230 2.75 -17.55 -5.76
N ARG A 231 1.88 -17.86 -4.80
CA ARG A 231 1.45 -19.23 -4.54
C ARG A 231 0.33 -19.56 -5.52
N PHE A 232 0.55 -20.57 -6.34
CA PHE A 232 -0.38 -20.92 -7.42
C PHE A 232 -1.48 -21.88 -6.94
N GLY A 233 -1.15 -22.75 -5.99
CA GLY A 233 -2.07 -23.66 -5.30
C GLY A 233 -1.29 -24.68 -4.48
N GLY A 234 -1.81 -25.17 -3.36
CA GLY A 234 -1.17 -26.22 -2.56
C GLY A 234 0.31 -25.92 -2.25
N GLU A 235 1.19 -26.74 -2.83
CA GLU A 235 2.66 -26.65 -2.76
C GLU A 235 3.31 -26.01 -3.99
N GLU A 236 2.50 -25.45 -4.91
CA GLU A 236 2.97 -24.88 -6.16
C GLU A 236 3.18 -23.36 -6.04
N PHE A 237 4.31 -22.92 -6.58
CA PHE A 237 4.66 -21.49 -6.70
C PHE A 237 4.89 -21.15 -8.16
N ILE A 238 4.60 -19.91 -8.51
CA ILE A 238 4.82 -19.37 -9.84
C ILE A 238 5.58 -18.05 -9.76
N LEU A 239 6.56 -17.88 -10.66
CA LEU A 239 7.29 -16.64 -10.79
C LEU A 239 7.18 -16.10 -12.21
N MET A 240 7.12 -14.79 -12.30
CA MET A 240 7.16 -14.04 -13.56
C MET A 240 8.23 -12.96 -13.45
N LEU A 241 9.19 -12.97 -14.36
CA LEU A 241 10.31 -12.03 -14.40
C LEU A 241 10.36 -11.31 -15.75
N PRO A 242 9.83 -10.08 -15.82
CA PRO A 242 9.97 -9.24 -17.00
C PRO A 242 11.43 -8.93 -17.29
N ASN A 243 11.75 -8.74 -18.57
CA ASN A 243 13.12 -8.41 -19.07
C ASN A 243 14.18 -9.45 -18.67
N MET A 244 13.80 -10.73 -18.55
CA MET A 244 14.73 -11.83 -18.29
C MET A 244 14.88 -12.67 -19.54
N ALA A 245 16.12 -12.72 -20.07
CA ALA A 245 16.50 -13.51 -21.25
C ALA A 245 16.66 -15.01 -20.90
N PRO A 246 16.58 -15.93 -21.90
CA PRO A 246 16.68 -17.37 -21.69
C PRO A 246 17.90 -17.83 -20.90
N ASP A 247 19.09 -17.36 -21.25
CA ASP A 247 20.33 -17.75 -20.56
C ASP A 247 20.35 -17.35 -19.09
N SER A 248 19.85 -16.13 -18.78
CA SER A 248 19.71 -15.67 -17.41
C SER A 248 18.65 -16.46 -16.65
N ALA A 249 17.58 -16.88 -17.33
CA ALA A 249 16.52 -17.67 -16.72
C ALA A 249 16.99 -19.04 -16.28
N MET A 250 17.87 -19.69 -17.03
CA MET A 250 18.45 -20.99 -16.67
C MET A 250 19.28 -20.89 -15.39
N LEU A 251 20.15 -19.89 -15.30
CA LEU A 251 20.94 -19.64 -14.08
C LEU A 251 20.06 -19.28 -12.89
N PHE A 252 18.99 -18.53 -13.15
CA PHE A 252 18.06 -18.12 -12.09
C PHE A 252 17.22 -19.31 -11.59
N ALA A 253 16.78 -20.22 -12.46
CA ALA A 253 16.08 -21.45 -12.07
C ALA A 253 16.95 -22.27 -11.10
N GLU A 254 18.22 -22.46 -11.41
CA GLU A 254 19.15 -23.19 -10.55
C GLU A 254 19.39 -22.46 -9.21
N LYS A 255 19.48 -21.13 -9.25
CA LYS A 255 19.57 -20.31 -8.04
C LYS A 255 18.35 -20.47 -7.14
N LEU A 256 17.13 -20.53 -7.70
CA LEU A 256 15.89 -20.79 -6.96
C LEU A 256 15.92 -22.18 -6.32
N ARG A 257 16.30 -23.21 -7.09
CA ARG A 257 16.39 -24.58 -6.61
C ARG A 257 17.36 -24.71 -5.43
N LEU A 258 18.56 -24.15 -5.58
CA LEU A 258 19.56 -24.14 -4.53
C LEU A 258 19.13 -23.36 -3.30
N ALA A 259 18.45 -22.23 -3.46
CA ALA A 259 17.94 -21.46 -2.34
C ALA A 259 16.95 -22.25 -1.45
N VAL A 260 16.16 -23.14 -2.05
CA VAL A 260 15.29 -24.05 -1.29
C VAL A 260 16.09 -25.21 -0.70
N TRP A 261 16.99 -25.81 -1.47
CA TRP A 261 17.86 -26.89 -1.02
C TRP A 261 18.69 -26.51 0.22
N ASP A 262 19.21 -25.30 0.27
CA ASP A 262 20.06 -24.78 1.34
C ASP A 262 19.28 -24.47 2.63
N LEU A 263 17.93 -24.47 2.61
CA LEU A 263 17.11 -24.42 3.83
C LEU A 263 17.34 -25.65 4.71
N ASN A 264 17.80 -26.73 4.13
CA ASN A 264 18.11 -27.99 4.81
C ASN A 264 16.97 -28.51 5.72
N ILE A 265 15.73 -28.34 5.28
CA ILE A 265 14.54 -28.81 6.01
C ILE A 265 14.48 -30.34 5.90
N PRO A 266 14.53 -31.09 7.02
CA PRO A 266 14.54 -32.55 7.00
C PRO A 266 13.27 -33.13 6.36
N HIS A 267 13.42 -34.13 5.47
CA HIS A 267 12.33 -34.87 4.84
C HIS A 267 12.67 -36.37 4.76
N ILE A 268 12.36 -37.10 5.81
CA ILE A 268 12.79 -38.50 5.97
C ILE A 268 12.25 -39.44 4.89
N ASN A 269 11.06 -39.20 4.37
CA ASN A 269 10.41 -40.01 3.35
C ASN A 269 10.59 -39.50 1.92
N SER A 270 11.46 -38.51 1.71
CA SER A 270 11.82 -38.10 0.35
C SER A 270 12.66 -39.17 -0.33
N ARG A 271 12.25 -39.55 -1.54
CA ARG A 271 12.99 -40.55 -2.36
C ARG A 271 14.20 -39.98 -3.10
N ILE A 272 14.43 -38.64 -2.96
CA ILE A 272 15.53 -37.95 -3.64
C ILE A 272 16.67 -37.68 -2.67
N SER A 273 16.30 -37.11 -1.52
CA SER A 273 17.25 -36.68 -0.47
C SER A 273 16.52 -36.61 0.88
N GLN A 274 17.26 -36.64 1.97
CA GLN A 274 16.66 -36.52 3.32
C GLN A 274 16.28 -35.08 3.67
N ARG A 275 15.97 -34.24 2.67
CA ARG A 275 15.56 -32.86 2.83
C ARG A 275 14.54 -32.42 1.78
N ILE A 276 13.84 -31.35 2.03
CA ILE A 276 12.93 -30.72 1.07
C ILE A 276 13.74 -30.26 -0.15
N SER A 277 13.21 -30.56 -1.33
CA SER A 277 13.69 -30.07 -2.62
C SER A 277 12.51 -29.55 -3.46
N VAL A 278 12.82 -28.89 -4.57
CA VAL A 278 11.83 -28.42 -5.53
C VAL A 278 12.20 -28.83 -6.94
N SER A 279 11.18 -29.15 -7.72
CA SER A 279 11.26 -29.24 -9.18
C SER A 279 10.83 -27.92 -9.80
N ILE A 280 11.50 -27.49 -10.85
CA ILE A 280 11.24 -26.22 -11.53
C ILE A 280 11.10 -26.46 -13.02
N GLY A 281 9.96 -26.04 -13.59
CA GLY A 281 9.79 -25.92 -15.03
C GLY A 281 9.75 -24.47 -15.44
N PHE A 282 10.43 -24.10 -16.51
CA PHE A 282 10.43 -22.71 -16.96
C PHE A 282 10.45 -22.57 -18.48
N SER A 283 9.92 -21.45 -18.93
CA SER A 283 9.89 -21.06 -20.33
C SER A 283 10.06 -19.56 -20.49
N ASN A 284 10.39 -19.14 -21.69
CA ASN A 284 10.65 -17.75 -22.04
C ASN A 284 9.78 -17.31 -23.21
N PHE A 285 9.26 -16.09 -23.12
CA PHE A 285 8.80 -15.31 -24.26
C PHE A 285 9.98 -14.49 -24.78
N TYR A 286 10.26 -14.60 -26.08
CA TYR A 286 11.19 -13.72 -26.76
C TYR A 286 10.86 -13.64 -28.26
N LYS A 287 10.46 -12.48 -28.75
CA LYS A 287 10.18 -12.17 -30.17
C LYS A 287 9.19 -13.14 -30.87
N HIS A 288 8.09 -13.48 -30.23
CA HIS A 288 7.01 -14.26 -30.86
C HIS A 288 5.76 -13.38 -31.03
N PRO A 289 5.41 -12.93 -32.26
CA PRO A 289 4.26 -12.05 -32.50
C PRO A 289 2.90 -12.72 -32.29
N ASP A 290 2.78 -14.04 -32.47
CA ASP A 290 1.50 -14.78 -32.46
C ASP A 290 1.31 -15.66 -31.20
N LEU A 291 1.78 -15.18 -30.05
CA LEU A 291 1.72 -15.95 -28.82
C LEU A 291 0.36 -15.84 -28.12
N ASP A 292 -0.33 -16.94 -27.98
CA ASP A 292 -1.42 -17.05 -26.99
C ASP A 292 -0.86 -16.93 -25.56
N ALA A 293 -1.50 -16.07 -24.76
CA ALA A 293 -1.10 -15.81 -23.37
C ALA A 293 -0.99 -17.08 -22.51
N ASN A 294 -1.76 -18.12 -22.83
CA ASN A 294 -1.76 -19.39 -22.10
C ASN A 294 -0.61 -20.32 -22.51
N SER A 295 -0.02 -20.12 -23.69
CA SER A 295 1.00 -21.02 -24.21
C SER A 295 2.29 -20.99 -23.39
N LEU A 296 2.70 -19.82 -22.89
CA LEU A 296 3.90 -19.70 -22.06
C LEU A 296 3.75 -20.42 -20.71
N LEU A 297 2.57 -20.28 -20.08
CA LEU A 297 2.26 -20.97 -18.81
C LEU A 297 2.22 -22.49 -19.00
N LYS A 298 1.51 -22.96 -20.06
CA LYS A 298 1.43 -24.39 -20.38
C LYS A 298 2.82 -24.98 -20.69
N CYS A 299 3.69 -24.21 -21.33
CA CYS A 299 5.03 -24.61 -21.62
C CYS A 299 5.89 -24.78 -20.35
N ALA A 300 5.78 -23.84 -19.40
CA ALA A 300 6.45 -23.93 -18.11
C ALA A 300 5.91 -25.11 -17.27
N ASP A 301 4.61 -25.36 -17.30
CA ASP A 301 3.98 -26.51 -16.63
C ASP A 301 4.45 -27.84 -17.23
N ALA A 302 4.48 -27.96 -18.56
CA ALA A 302 5.03 -29.14 -19.23
C ALA A 302 6.51 -29.38 -18.88
N ALA A 303 7.31 -28.31 -18.78
CA ALA A 303 8.70 -28.38 -18.32
C ALA A 303 8.79 -28.87 -16.86
N LEU A 304 7.90 -28.41 -15.97
CA LEU A 304 7.83 -28.88 -14.59
C LEU A 304 7.47 -30.36 -14.51
N TYR A 305 6.52 -30.81 -15.33
CA TYR A 305 6.17 -32.22 -15.42
C TYR A 305 7.37 -33.09 -15.81
N GLU A 306 8.15 -32.65 -16.81
CA GLU A 306 9.38 -33.36 -17.21
C GLU A 306 10.44 -33.35 -16.10
N ALA A 307 10.61 -32.24 -15.36
CA ALA A 307 11.49 -32.18 -14.21
C ALA A 307 11.10 -33.22 -13.13
N LYS A 308 9.80 -33.36 -12.85
CA LYS A 308 9.29 -34.36 -11.90
C LYS A 308 9.49 -35.80 -12.38
N LYS A 309 9.31 -36.06 -13.68
CA LYS A 309 9.45 -37.39 -14.30
C LYS A 309 10.89 -37.84 -14.40
N THR A 310 11.82 -36.94 -14.67
CA THR A 310 13.25 -37.26 -14.91
C THR A 310 14.11 -37.26 -13.65
N GLY A 311 13.49 -37.25 -12.45
CA GLY A 311 14.20 -37.47 -11.19
C GLY A 311 13.98 -36.42 -10.11
N ARG A 312 13.20 -35.36 -10.39
CA ARG A 312 12.93 -34.24 -9.45
C ARG A 312 14.19 -33.48 -9.05
N ASN A 313 14.07 -32.55 -8.08
CA ASN A 313 15.18 -31.72 -7.60
C ASN A 313 16.04 -31.13 -8.72
N GLN A 314 15.42 -30.64 -9.76
CA GLN A 314 16.07 -30.08 -10.95
C GLN A 314 15.22 -29.00 -11.61
N SER A 315 15.84 -28.28 -12.50
CA SER A 315 15.16 -27.31 -13.35
C SER A 315 15.16 -27.78 -14.80
N GLN A 316 14.03 -27.66 -15.49
CA GLN A 316 13.86 -28.02 -16.88
C GLN A 316 13.36 -26.82 -17.67
N TYR A 317 13.96 -26.60 -18.82
CA TYR A 317 13.58 -25.58 -19.78
C TYR A 317 12.83 -26.20 -20.95
N LEU A 318 11.71 -25.59 -21.34
CA LEU A 318 11.02 -25.92 -22.57
C LEU A 318 10.83 -24.66 -23.41
N SER A 319 11.29 -24.67 -24.66
CA SER A 319 11.07 -23.53 -25.54
C SER A 319 9.66 -23.54 -26.14
N LEU A 320 9.05 -22.36 -26.26
CA LEU A 320 7.73 -22.20 -26.88
C LEU A 320 7.68 -22.74 -28.33
N GLN A 321 8.78 -22.63 -29.07
CA GLN A 321 8.86 -23.15 -30.45
C GLN A 321 8.69 -24.65 -30.48
N HIS A 322 9.38 -25.38 -29.63
CA HIS A 322 9.27 -26.84 -29.54
C HIS A 322 7.90 -27.29 -29.03
N PHE A 323 7.34 -26.56 -28.07
CA PHE A 323 6.02 -26.88 -27.51
C PHE A 323 4.90 -26.76 -28.57
N ASN A 324 4.91 -25.70 -29.36
CA ASN A 324 3.92 -25.48 -30.42
C ASN A 324 4.04 -26.52 -31.55
N MET A 325 5.26 -26.97 -31.88
CA MET A 325 5.45 -28.04 -32.89
C MET A 325 4.90 -29.38 -32.45
N GLN A 326 4.97 -29.72 -31.16
CA GLN A 326 4.43 -30.95 -30.61
C GLN A 326 2.89 -30.96 -30.52
N THR A 327 2.28 -29.80 -30.28
CA THR A 327 0.81 -29.67 -30.15
C THR A 327 0.10 -29.50 -31.51
N THR A 328 0.81 -29.15 -32.58
CA THR A 328 0.27 -28.96 -33.94
C THR A 328 0.54 -30.16 -34.87
N ALA A 329 1.32 -31.17 -34.45
CA ALA A 329 1.53 -32.38 -35.25
C ALA A 329 0.21 -33.16 -35.32
N PRO A 330 -0.39 -33.42 -36.51
CA PRO A 330 -1.56 -34.28 -36.63
C PRO A 330 -1.18 -35.69 -36.17
N ALA A 331 -2.08 -36.31 -35.39
CA ALA A 331 -1.97 -37.70 -34.94
C ALA A 331 -1.64 -38.58 -36.16
N GLY A 332 -0.37 -38.98 -36.24
CA GLY A 332 0.19 -39.64 -37.41
C GLY A 332 -0.44 -40.98 -37.67
N THR A 333 -0.82 -41.18 -38.90
CA THR A 333 -1.18 -42.37 -39.62
C THR A 333 -0.34 -43.57 -39.18
N LEU A 334 -0.93 -44.46 -38.40
CA LEU A 334 -0.43 -45.81 -38.22
C LEU A 334 -0.52 -46.53 -39.58
N HIS A 335 0.57 -46.62 -40.31
CA HIS A 335 0.73 -47.54 -41.42
C HIS A 335 0.57 -48.96 -40.88
N LYS A 336 -0.59 -49.58 -41.14
CA LYS A 336 -0.72 -51.03 -41.10
C LYS A 336 0.13 -51.58 -42.26
N SER A 337 1.28 -52.13 -41.95
CA SER A 337 1.96 -53.07 -42.85
C SER A 337 1.23 -54.39 -42.79
N VAL A 338 0.45 -54.68 -43.82
CA VAL A 338 -0.07 -56.01 -44.11
C VAL A 338 1.10 -56.80 -44.70
N SER A 339 1.52 -57.84 -44.01
CA SER A 339 2.44 -58.86 -44.55
C SER A 339 1.58 -59.96 -45.15
N ASN A 340 1.83 -60.23 -46.40
CA ASN A 340 1.48 -61.53 -47.02
C ASN A 340 2.33 -62.65 -46.47
#